data_30e8653b873e5d982aca4e515299e89c
#
_entry.id   30e8653b873e5d982aca4e515299e89c
#
_cell.length_a   1.000
_cell.length_b   1.000
_cell.length_c   1.000
_cell.angle_alpha   90.00
_cell.angle_beta   90.00
_cell.angle_gamma   90.00
#
_symmetry.space_group_name_H-M   'P 1'
#
loop_
_entity.id
_entity.type
_entity.pdbx_description
1 polymer ?
#
loop_
_entity_poly.entity_id
_entity_poly.type
_entity_poly.pdbx_seq_one_letter_code
_entity_poly.pdbx_strand_id
1 'polypeptide(L)'
;MAYSDKQKFKPTNINYTSKDFSTIKADLIEYTKSYFPDTYKDFNETSPGMMLIELSSYVGDVLSYYVDYNYKENILSTATEKRNVRRLAEFLGYKTPNKTPSVVKLKVTTTINANLDGTPNYDTIPANNPFTNGLQIQSNIDSELLFETTGEIDFSISGSPDTPSISAPNLNTNGEASSYTLTRYVQAISAQTKTKSFTITSPTKFLELDLGEDNVIEILNCTDSSGEKWYEVDYLSQERILKETYYTDDVGDRSGSAYDQGEGIVDNSLISIPFTLDYINTNKKFVTNFDVDTNSTKLMFGNGLYKYNVTGSSNSSIFTTMEQAGLELNGQSFTSINAPISDFGTNNLNMGETPANTILTIKYRVGGGPDSNAQVGELTTIADGTTGITVTNDEAATGGTDGQTVEEIRHNAKSFFASQNRCVTRQDYQARILNLPAKFGNIAKCYVERVDDDGGLFVSTLSYNQNKQLVQTPELVLKNIKTYLNQYRMINDHLDFGFTLDVSGVDVLFSGYKVNFGVEFEVNSDRRVNPSDVKIQVINTIKDFFKIERMQFRQSINMNDLQYNILGLEGVIGIKKLNLFQVGHDRNMAYYQ
;
A
#
# COMPACT_ATOMS: atom_id res chain seq x y z
N MET A 1 29.49 -56.76 45.14
CA MET A 1 30.12 -56.51 43.79
C MET A 1 30.16 -55.04 43.59
N ALA A 2 31.35 -54.46 43.58
CA ALA A 2 31.55 -53.03 43.43
C ALA A 2 31.27 -52.64 41.98
N TYR A 3 30.31 -51.78 41.77
CA TYR A 3 30.13 -51.12 40.49
C TYR A 3 31.34 -50.19 40.26
N SER A 4 32.23 -50.59 39.39
CA SER A 4 33.29 -49.78 38.91
C SER A 4 32.68 -48.60 38.17
N ASP A 5 32.97 -47.41 38.68
CA ASP A 5 32.69 -46.12 38.02
C ASP A 5 33.51 -46.05 36.73
N LYS A 6 33.01 -46.66 35.65
CA LYS A 6 33.54 -46.43 34.32
C LYS A 6 33.18 -44.99 33.96
N GLN A 7 34.17 -44.11 33.95
CA GLN A 7 34.05 -42.75 33.49
C GLN A 7 33.21 -42.71 32.19
N LYS A 8 32.02 -42.13 32.29
CA LYS A 8 31.20 -41.83 31.13
C LYS A 8 32.02 -40.92 30.25
N PHE A 9 32.52 -41.45 29.16
CA PHE A 9 33.14 -40.67 28.11
C PHE A 9 32.05 -39.69 27.58
N LYS A 10 32.12 -38.44 28.02
CA LYS A 10 31.39 -37.38 27.37
C LYS A 10 32.17 -37.03 26.11
N PRO A 11 31.63 -37.28 24.92
CA PRO A 11 32.28 -36.80 23.70
C PRO A 11 32.41 -35.29 23.80
N THR A 12 33.61 -34.77 23.71
CA THR A 12 33.96 -33.35 23.83
C THR A 12 33.46 -32.51 22.65
N ASN A 13 32.95 -33.17 21.62
CA ASN A 13 32.40 -32.50 20.42
C ASN A 13 31.18 -33.27 19.93
N ILE A 14 30.03 -32.97 20.53
CA ILE A 14 28.77 -33.59 20.10
C ILE A 14 28.27 -32.77 18.90
N ASN A 15 28.40 -33.36 17.72
CA ASN A 15 27.73 -32.82 16.54
C ASN A 15 26.27 -33.31 16.56
N TYR A 16 25.37 -32.45 17.04
CA TYR A 16 23.96 -32.79 17.20
C TYR A 16 23.16 -32.85 15.91
N THR A 17 23.72 -32.34 14.81
CA THR A 17 22.98 -32.00 13.59
C THR A 17 23.37 -32.80 12.34
N SER A 18 24.21 -33.82 12.44
CA SER A 18 24.61 -34.59 11.25
C SER A 18 24.90 -36.06 11.52
N LYS A 19 24.06 -36.70 12.34
CA LYS A 19 24.14 -38.14 12.55
C LYS A 19 23.21 -38.83 11.56
N ASP A 20 23.80 -39.43 10.56
CA ASP A 20 23.14 -40.32 9.62
C ASP A 20 23.06 -41.77 10.15
N PHE A 21 22.30 -42.58 9.46
CA PHE A 21 22.12 -44.00 9.81
C PHE A 21 23.44 -44.72 9.99
N SER A 22 24.41 -44.51 9.14
CA SER A 22 25.72 -45.20 9.16
C SER A 22 26.53 -44.83 10.39
N THR A 23 26.54 -43.55 10.76
CA THR A 23 27.25 -43.04 11.95
C THR A 23 26.60 -43.55 13.24
N ILE A 24 25.28 -43.50 13.34
CA ILE A 24 24.53 -44.01 14.51
C ILE A 24 24.74 -45.52 14.66
N LYS A 25 24.68 -46.26 13.54
CA LYS A 25 24.95 -47.72 13.54
C LYS A 25 26.36 -48.00 14.05
N ALA A 26 27.40 -47.26 13.57
CA ALA A 26 28.76 -47.42 14.02
C ALA A 26 28.92 -47.11 15.52
N ASP A 27 28.33 -46.00 15.99
CA ASP A 27 28.33 -45.62 17.41
C ASP A 27 27.67 -46.67 18.30
N LEU A 28 26.52 -47.26 17.88
CA LEU A 28 25.83 -48.32 18.61
C LEU A 28 26.61 -49.62 18.65
N ILE A 29 27.30 -49.98 17.57
CA ILE A 29 28.20 -51.13 17.54
C ILE A 29 29.38 -50.94 18.50
N GLU A 30 30.02 -49.75 18.49
CA GLU A 30 31.08 -49.41 19.39
C GLU A 30 30.64 -49.39 20.85
N TYR A 31 29.46 -48.82 21.13
CA TYR A 31 28.84 -48.83 22.42
C TYR A 31 28.60 -50.28 22.92
N THR A 32 28.04 -51.14 22.07
CA THR A 32 27.74 -52.53 22.39
C THR A 32 29.03 -53.31 22.68
N LYS A 33 30.07 -53.10 21.88
CA LYS A 33 31.41 -53.73 22.12
C LYS A 33 32.05 -53.28 23.43
N SER A 34 31.87 -52.02 23.80
CA SER A 34 32.50 -51.45 25.01
C SER A 34 31.77 -51.82 26.28
N TYR A 35 30.43 -51.86 26.27
CA TYR A 35 29.60 -52.08 27.48
C TYR A 35 29.13 -53.52 27.66
N PHE A 36 29.03 -54.32 26.58
CA PHE A 36 28.49 -55.68 26.59
C PHE A 36 29.45 -56.67 25.88
N PRO A 37 30.77 -56.64 26.17
CA PRO A 37 31.75 -57.42 25.41
C PRO A 37 31.62 -58.92 25.57
N ASP A 38 31.06 -59.38 26.68
CA ASP A 38 30.85 -60.79 26.99
C ASP A 38 29.45 -61.31 26.66
N THR A 39 28.47 -60.39 26.55
CA THR A 39 27.09 -60.74 26.37
C THR A 39 26.66 -60.81 24.92
N TYR A 40 27.25 -59.93 24.06
CA TYR A 40 26.92 -59.87 22.63
C TYR A 40 28.20 -59.76 21.81
N LYS A 41 28.43 -60.77 20.95
CA LYS A 41 29.66 -60.87 20.10
C LYS A 41 29.34 -61.07 18.62
N ASP A 42 28.08 -61.26 18.25
CA ASP A 42 27.67 -61.55 16.90
C ASP A 42 27.21 -60.24 16.17
N PHE A 43 28.14 -59.62 15.45
CA PHE A 43 27.90 -58.42 14.65
C PHE A 43 27.67 -58.76 13.16
N ASN A 44 27.21 -59.95 12.85
CA ASN A 44 26.89 -60.36 11.51
C ASN A 44 25.58 -59.69 11.07
N GLU A 45 25.51 -59.19 9.85
CA GLU A 45 24.30 -58.51 9.31
C GLU A 45 23.06 -59.37 9.31
N THR A 46 23.19 -60.69 9.34
CA THR A 46 22.06 -61.65 9.41
C THR A 46 21.61 -61.98 10.84
N SER A 47 22.28 -61.44 11.86
CA SER A 47 21.96 -61.78 13.23
C SER A 47 20.75 -60.96 13.77
N PRO A 48 19.85 -61.55 14.57
CA PRO A 48 18.72 -60.82 15.16
C PRO A 48 19.13 -59.61 16.00
N GLY A 49 20.29 -59.68 16.69
CA GLY A 49 20.79 -58.55 17.45
C GLY A 49 21.28 -57.40 16.59
N MET A 50 21.89 -57.72 15.45
CA MET A 50 22.28 -56.68 14.49
C MET A 50 21.07 -56.00 13.86
N MET A 51 20.00 -56.75 13.58
CA MET A 51 18.72 -56.19 13.11
C MET A 51 18.14 -55.20 14.13
N LEU A 52 18.24 -55.46 15.44
CA LEU A 52 17.80 -54.48 16.46
C LEU A 52 18.68 -53.23 16.51
N ILE A 53 19.99 -53.37 16.31
CA ILE A 53 20.92 -52.22 16.21
C ILE A 53 20.58 -51.40 14.98
N GLU A 54 20.31 -52.02 13.84
CA GLU A 54 19.92 -51.32 12.61
C GLU A 54 18.57 -50.61 12.75
N LEU A 55 17.57 -51.29 13.35
CA LEU A 55 16.27 -50.68 13.65
C LEU A 55 16.43 -49.46 14.58
N SER A 56 17.25 -49.58 15.62
CA SER A 56 17.52 -48.46 16.53
C SER A 56 18.26 -47.31 15.82
N SER A 57 19.20 -47.64 14.90
CA SER A 57 19.90 -46.66 14.08
C SER A 57 18.96 -45.95 13.13
N TYR A 58 18.03 -46.67 12.52
CA TYR A 58 17.00 -46.09 11.65
C TYR A 58 16.10 -45.10 12.41
N VAL A 59 15.62 -45.51 13.60
CA VAL A 59 14.85 -44.59 14.45
C VAL A 59 15.65 -43.37 14.85
N GLY A 60 16.95 -43.55 15.16
CA GLY A 60 17.86 -42.45 15.49
C GLY A 60 18.05 -41.50 14.32
N ASP A 61 18.20 -42.02 13.10
CA ASP A 61 18.35 -41.22 11.88
C ASP A 61 17.09 -40.41 11.58
N VAL A 62 15.91 -41.03 11.67
CA VAL A 62 14.63 -40.34 11.52
C VAL A 62 14.43 -39.24 12.57
N LEU A 63 14.78 -39.50 13.82
CA LEU A 63 14.72 -38.49 14.88
C LEU A 63 15.70 -37.34 14.64
N SER A 64 16.94 -37.66 14.22
CA SER A 64 17.93 -36.63 13.84
C SER A 64 17.44 -35.75 12.71
N TYR A 65 16.86 -36.37 11.66
CA TYR A 65 16.24 -35.62 10.56
C TYR A 65 15.15 -34.67 11.03
N TYR A 66 14.22 -35.14 11.92
CA TYR A 66 13.17 -34.26 12.44
C TYR A 66 13.72 -33.11 13.31
N VAL A 67 14.75 -33.35 14.07
CA VAL A 67 15.39 -32.29 14.87
C VAL A 67 16.03 -31.25 13.96
N ASP A 68 16.77 -31.68 12.96
CA ASP A 68 17.42 -30.80 11.99
C ASP A 68 16.40 -30.02 11.16
N TYR A 69 15.34 -30.70 10.72
CA TYR A 69 14.23 -30.06 10.00
C TYR A 69 13.56 -29.00 10.86
N ASN A 70 13.17 -29.31 12.09
CA ASN A 70 12.56 -28.34 12.98
C ASN A 70 13.50 -27.17 13.29
N TYR A 71 14.79 -27.42 13.45
CA TYR A 71 15.77 -26.34 13.64
C TYR A 71 15.84 -25.39 12.43
N LYS A 72 15.91 -25.95 11.23
CA LYS A 72 15.91 -25.17 9.99
C LYS A 72 14.63 -24.38 9.81
N GLU A 73 13.48 -24.95 10.13
CA GLU A 73 12.18 -24.30 10.00
C GLU A 73 11.97 -23.15 11.01
N ASN A 74 12.74 -23.07 12.08
CA ASN A 74 12.69 -21.95 13.04
C ASN A 74 13.58 -20.75 12.64
N ILE A 75 14.31 -20.83 11.53
CA ILE A 75 15.19 -19.77 11.06
C ILE A 75 14.67 -19.24 9.72
N LEU A 76 14.37 -17.95 9.65
CA LEU A 76 13.81 -17.32 8.44
C LEU A 76 14.64 -17.56 7.17
N SER A 77 15.98 -17.65 7.28
CA SER A 77 16.85 -17.87 6.13
C SER A 77 16.81 -19.27 5.56
N THR A 78 16.44 -20.27 6.38
CA THR A 78 16.50 -21.70 6.03
C THR A 78 15.13 -22.38 6.01
N ALA A 79 14.11 -21.77 6.59
CA ALA A 79 12.74 -22.27 6.58
C ALA A 79 12.22 -22.44 5.15
N THR A 80 11.62 -23.56 4.83
CA THR A 80 11.12 -23.90 3.50
C THR A 80 9.60 -23.90 3.42
N GLU A 81 8.93 -24.19 4.52
CA GLU A 81 7.48 -24.20 4.60
C GLU A 81 6.91 -22.78 4.61
N LYS A 82 6.07 -22.44 3.63
CA LYS A 82 5.44 -21.10 3.50
C LYS A 82 4.75 -20.65 4.79
N ARG A 83 4.12 -21.58 5.50
CA ARG A 83 3.46 -21.36 6.81
C ARG A 83 4.44 -20.85 7.87
N ASN A 84 5.58 -21.52 8.01
CA ASN A 84 6.59 -21.16 9.00
C ASN A 84 7.28 -19.84 8.64
N VAL A 85 7.57 -19.62 7.36
CA VAL A 85 8.13 -18.36 6.87
C VAL A 85 7.20 -17.18 7.12
N ARG A 86 5.89 -17.35 6.93
CA ARG A 86 4.88 -16.34 7.26
C ARG A 86 4.87 -15.99 8.75
N ARG A 87 4.85 -16.99 9.63
CA ARG A 87 4.90 -16.77 11.08
C ARG A 87 6.18 -16.05 11.52
N LEU A 88 7.31 -16.43 10.96
CA LEU A 88 8.59 -15.77 11.24
C LEU A 88 8.62 -14.33 10.70
N ALA A 89 8.01 -14.07 9.55
CA ALA A 89 7.87 -12.72 9.00
C ALA A 89 6.95 -11.85 9.87
N GLU A 90 5.84 -12.41 10.33
CA GLU A 90 4.91 -11.75 11.25
C GLU A 90 5.56 -11.44 12.61
N PHE A 91 6.38 -12.34 13.13
CA PHE A 91 7.19 -12.09 14.32
C PHE A 91 8.15 -10.90 14.14
N LEU A 92 8.65 -10.66 12.94
CA LEU A 92 9.44 -9.47 12.58
C LEU A 92 8.57 -8.23 12.32
N GLY A 93 7.25 -8.33 12.44
CA GLY A 93 6.28 -7.26 12.18
C GLY A 93 5.85 -7.13 10.73
N TYR A 94 6.32 -8.00 9.83
CA TYR A 94 5.96 -7.95 8.43
C TYR A 94 4.66 -8.72 8.15
N LYS A 95 3.59 -8.00 7.82
CA LYS A 95 2.32 -8.60 7.40
C LYS A 95 2.43 -9.04 5.94
N THR A 96 2.35 -10.33 5.69
CA THR A 96 2.42 -10.88 4.34
C THR A 96 1.09 -10.68 3.62
N PRO A 97 1.06 -10.04 2.44
CA PRO A 97 -0.16 -9.94 1.66
C PRO A 97 -0.59 -11.34 1.18
N ASN A 98 -1.89 -11.57 1.22
CA ASN A 98 -2.52 -12.76 0.64
C ASN A 98 -2.62 -12.58 -0.88
N LYS A 99 -3.66 -13.12 -1.50
CA LYS A 99 -3.95 -12.85 -2.91
C LYS A 99 -4.18 -11.35 -3.12
N THR A 100 -3.67 -10.82 -4.20
CA THR A 100 -3.96 -9.43 -4.58
C THR A 100 -5.05 -9.39 -5.62
N PRO A 101 -5.96 -8.41 -5.56
CA PRO A 101 -6.98 -8.23 -6.58
C PRO A 101 -6.37 -7.66 -7.86
N SER A 102 -6.94 -8.00 -9.00
CA SER A 102 -6.67 -7.27 -10.23
C SER A 102 -7.44 -5.96 -10.27
N VAL A 103 -6.85 -4.99 -10.93
CA VAL A 103 -7.41 -3.64 -11.09
C VAL A 103 -7.60 -3.36 -12.57
N VAL A 104 -8.72 -2.73 -12.91
CA VAL A 104 -9.07 -2.38 -14.28
C VAL A 104 -9.72 -1.00 -14.33
N LYS A 105 -9.52 -0.29 -15.42
CA LYS A 105 -10.24 0.93 -15.74
C LYS A 105 -11.43 0.60 -16.64
N LEU A 106 -12.62 0.74 -16.10
CA LEU A 106 -13.86 0.49 -16.82
C LEU A 106 -14.32 1.76 -17.53
N LYS A 107 -14.77 1.60 -18.74
CA LYS A 107 -15.47 2.60 -19.53
C LYS A 107 -16.95 2.39 -19.36
N VAL A 108 -17.62 3.36 -18.74
CA VAL A 108 -19.06 3.34 -18.53
C VAL A 108 -19.71 4.36 -19.44
N THR A 109 -20.69 3.93 -20.20
CA THR A 109 -21.37 4.80 -21.16
C THR A 109 -22.89 4.80 -20.91
N THR A 110 -23.49 5.96 -21.11
CA THR A 110 -24.95 6.12 -21.11
C THR A 110 -25.38 6.94 -22.32
N THR A 111 -26.59 6.69 -22.80
CA THR A 111 -27.13 7.41 -23.95
C THR A 111 -28.21 8.38 -23.47
N ILE A 112 -28.06 9.64 -23.83
CA ILE A 112 -29.04 10.71 -23.57
C ILE A 112 -29.65 11.19 -24.88
N ASN A 113 -30.89 11.65 -24.85
CA ASN A 113 -31.58 12.16 -26.01
C ASN A 113 -31.06 13.54 -26.42
N ALA A 114 -31.27 13.93 -27.65
CA ALA A 114 -31.07 15.30 -28.10
C ALA A 114 -32.34 16.13 -27.86
N ASN A 115 -32.14 17.42 -27.56
CA ASN A 115 -33.20 18.43 -27.58
C ASN A 115 -33.65 18.76 -29.01
N LEU A 116 -34.76 19.44 -29.17
CA LEU A 116 -35.27 19.88 -30.48
C LEU A 116 -34.31 20.84 -31.24
N ASP A 117 -33.44 21.51 -30.51
CA ASP A 117 -32.39 22.40 -31.05
C ASP A 117 -31.08 21.67 -31.41
N GLY A 118 -31.06 20.34 -31.23
CA GLY A 118 -29.91 19.50 -31.49
C GLY A 118 -28.88 19.48 -30.37
N THR A 119 -29.11 20.12 -29.23
CA THR A 119 -28.22 20.08 -28.06
C THR A 119 -28.46 18.83 -27.20
N PRO A 120 -27.48 18.37 -26.39
CA PRO A 120 -27.66 17.26 -25.47
C PRO A 120 -28.72 17.56 -24.39
N ASN A 121 -29.64 16.63 -24.17
CA ASN A 121 -30.65 16.75 -23.11
C ASN A 121 -30.21 15.98 -21.85
N TYR A 122 -29.63 16.68 -20.90
CA TYR A 122 -29.15 16.10 -19.64
C TYR A 122 -30.27 15.64 -18.69
N ASP A 123 -31.53 16.10 -18.89
CA ASP A 123 -32.68 15.63 -18.12
C ASP A 123 -33.03 14.15 -18.41
N THR A 124 -32.45 13.60 -19.51
CA THR A 124 -32.63 12.19 -19.89
C THR A 124 -31.56 11.25 -19.36
N ILE A 125 -30.67 11.73 -18.49
CA ILE A 125 -29.76 10.89 -17.74
C ILE A 125 -30.58 9.88 -16.91
N PRO A 126 -30.16 8.59 -16.82
CA PRO A 126 -30.87 7.58 -16.05
C PRO A 126 -31.20 8.03 -14.63
N ALA A 127 -32.40 7.74 -14.17
CA ALA A 127 -32.92 8.14 -12.84
C ALA A 127 -32.08 7.55 -11.68
N ASN A 128 -31.29 6.50 -11.94
CA ASN A 128 -30.39 5.88 -10.96
C ASN A 128 -29.05 6.62 -10.83
N ASN A 129 -28.82 7.68 -11.61
CA ASN A 129 -27.63 8.53 -11.47
C ASN A 129 -27.77 9.39 -10.19
N PRO A 130 -26.74 9.50 -9.33
CA PRO A 130 -25.41 8.88 -9.45
C PRO A 130 -25.41 7.38 -9.08
N PHE A 131 -24.63 6.60 -9.82
CA PHE A 131 -24.43 5.19 -9.51
C PHE A 131 -23.41 5.08 -8.40
N THR A 132 -23.82 4.50 -7.28
CA THR A 132 -22.95 4.37 -6.09
C THR A 132 -21.75 3.45 -6.37
N ASN A 133 -20.69 3.62 -5.59
CA ASN A 133 -19.57 2.69 -5.59
C ASN A 133 -20.04 1.27 -5.21
N GLY A 134 -19.35 0.26 -5.76
CA GLY A 134 -19.71 -1.14 -5.55
C GLY A 134 -20.65 -1.70 -6.61
N LEU A 135 -20.82 -1.02 -7.76
CA LEU A 135 -21.47 -1.59 -8.94
C LEU A 135 -20.76 -2.87 -9.35
N GLN A 136 -21.49 -3.98 -9.45
CA GLN A 136 -20.91 -5.30 -9.75
C GLN A 136 -20.94 -5.58 -11.25
N ILE A 137 -19.79 -5.80 -11.82
CA ILE A 137 -19.57 -6.13 -13.21
C ILE A 137 -19.03 -7.56 -13.30
N GLN A 138 -19.68 -8.38 -14.10
CA GLN A 138 -19.33 -9.78 -14.32
C GLN A 138 -18.60 -9.95 -15.66
N SER A 139 -17.65 -10.87 -15.67
CA SER A 139 -17.04 -11.33 -16.91
C SER A 139 -18.08 -12.04 -17.79
N ASN A 140 -17.99 -11.85 -19.10
CA ASN A 140 -18.82 -12.57 -20.08
C ASN A 140 -18.30 -13.99 -20.37
N ILE A 141 -17.08 -14.32 -19.91
CA ILE A 141 -16.43 -15.62 -20.08
C ILE A 141 -16.60 -16.46 -18.82
N ASP A 142 -16.34 -15.84 -17.65
CA ASP A 142 -16.43 -16.51 -16.36
C ASP A 142 -17.44 -15.79 -15.43
N SER A 143 -18.54 -16.47 -15.17
CA SER A 143 -19.61 -15.93 -14.32
C SER A 143 -19.25 -15.82 -12.84
N GLU A 144 -18.17 -16.46 -12.37
CA GLU A 144 -17.70 -16.34 -11.00
C GLU A 144 -16.77 -15.13 -10.82
N LEU A 145 -16.23 -14.60 -11.91
CA LEU A 145 -15.35 -13.45 -11.89
C LEU A 145 -16.15 -12.16 -11.84
N LEU A 146 -16.14 -11.54 -10.67
CA LEU A 146 -16.82 -10.29 -10.36
C LEU A 146 -15.84 -9.15 -10.09
N PHE A 147 -16.17 -7.99 -10.64
CA PHE A 147 -15.47 -6.73 -10.38
C PHE A 147 -16.43 -5.74 -9.72
N GLU A 148 -15.95 -5.01 -8.75
CA GLU A 148 -16.69 -3.93 -8.09
C GLU A 148 -16.05 -2.58 -8.39
N THR A 149 -16.86 -1.58 -8.72
CA THR A 149 -16.37 -0.20 -8.87
C THR A 149 -15.94 0.36 -7.52
N THR A 150 -14.81 1.07 -7.51
CA THR A 150 -14.28 1.71 -6.30
C THR A 150 -14.73 3.15 -6.14
N GLY A 151 -15.27 3.76 -7.20
CA GLY A 151 -15.75 5.13 -7.23
C GLY A 151 -17.22 5.25 -7.63
N GLU A 152 -17.81 6.38 -7.30
CA GLU A 152 -19.14 6.78 -7.75
C GLU A 152 -19.10 7.23 -9.21
N ILE A 153 -20.13 6.91 -9.97
CA ILE A 153 -20.27 7.30 -11.38
C ILE A 153 -21.43 8.28 -11.46
N ASP A 154 -21.11 9.55 -11.69
CA ASP A 154 -22.11 10.59 -11.87
C ASP A 154 -21.94 11.29 -13.22
N PHE A 155 -22.92 11.14 -14.10
CA PHE A 155 -22.92 11.77 -15.42
C PHE A 155 -23.43 13.22 -15.40
N SER A 156 -24.02 13.69 -14.30
CA SER A 156 -24.56 15.03 -14.15
C SER A 156 -23.50 16.07 -13.77
N ILE A 157 -22.41 15.63 -13.14
CA ILE A 157 -21.34 16.52 -12.69
C ILE A 157 -20.45 16.90 -13.88
N SER A 158 -20.46 18.18 -14.25
CA SER A 158 -19.50 18.77 -15.18
C SER A 158 -18.52 19.66 -14.42
N GLY A 159 -17.23 19.51 -14.66
CA GLY A 159 -16.18 20.29 -13.98
C GLY A 159 -15.38 19.53 -12.94
N SER A 160 -15.74 18.29 -12.64
CA SER A 160 -14.89 17.35 -11.93
C SER A 160 -13.66 17.00 -12.79
N PRO A 161 -12.53 16.59 -12.20
CA PRO A 161 -11.39 16.03 -12.95
C PRO A 161 -11.79 14.89 -13.89
N ASP A 162 -12.99 14.40 -13.77
CA ASP A 162 -13.58 13.31 -14.53
C ASP A 162 -14.82 13.78 -15.30
N THR A 163 -14.65 14.82 -16.13
CA THR A 163 -15.73 15.29 -17.01
C THR A 163 -16.18 14.19 -17.94
N PRO A 164 -17.50 13.93 -18.06
CA PRO A 164 -17.97 12.96 -19.02
C PRO A 164 -17.60 13.45 -20.43
N SER A 165 -16.92 12.61 -21.20
CA SER A 165 -16.74 12.88 -22.60
C SER A 165 -18.05 12.64 -23.33
N ILE A 166 -18.47 13.63 -24.13
CA ILE A 166 -19.65 13.54 -24.97
C ILE A 166 -19.24 13.15 -26.39
N SER A 167 -19.91 12.19 -26.97
CA SER A 167 -19.68 11.78 -28.36
C SER A 167 -20.26 12.82 -29.34
N ALA A 168 -19.87 12.71 -30.62
CA ALA A 168 -20.63 13.31 -31.69
C ALA A 168 -22.08 12.79 -31.66
N PRO A 169 -23.08 13.60 -32.10
CA PRO A 169 -24.47 13.19 -32.07
C PRO A 169 -24.71 11.98 -32.99
N ASN A 170 -25.51 11.06 -32.52
CA ASN A 170 -26.10 10.05 -33.40
C ASN A 170 -27.21 10.73 -34.20
N LEU A 171 -27.17 10.59 -35.51
CA LEU A 171 -28.14 11.22 -36.39
C LEU A 171 -29.32 10.28 -36.67
N ASN A 172 -30.52 10.86 -36.74
CA ASN A 172 -31.71 10.13 -37.22
C ASN A 172 -31.66 9.96 -38.77
N THR A 173 -32.65 9.30 -39.33
CA THR A 173 -32.77 9.09 -40.78
C THR A 173 -32.87 10.40 -41.59
N ASN A 174 -33.23 11.50 -40.92
CA ASN A 174 -33.34 12.85 -41.55
C ASN A 174 -32.06 13.67 -41.40
N GLY A 175 -31.02 13.14 -40.75
CA GLY A 175 -29.75 13.86 -40.54
C GLY A 175 -29.77 14.81 -39.33
N GLU A 176 -30.80 14.77 -38.48
CA GLU A 176 -30.89 15.55 -37.25
C GLU A 176 -30.30 14.80 -36.06
N ALA A 177 -29.77 15.53 -35.06
CA ALA A 177 -29.25 14.91 -33.84
C ALA A 177 -30.37 14.18 -33.07
N SER A 178 -30.19 12.92 -32.80
CA SER A 178 -31.16 12.06 -32.10
C SER A 178 -30.73 11.77 -30.67
N SER A 179 -29.48 11.43 -30.48
CA SER A 179 -28.94 11.10 -29.15
C SER A 179 -27.45 11.36 -29.07
N TYR A 180 -26.96 11.42 -27.83
CA TYR A 180 -25.54 11.56 -27.50
C TYR A 180 -25.13 10.45 -26.54
N THR A 181 -23.89 10.00 -26.65
CA THR A 181 -23.30 9.04 -25.71
C THR A 181 -22.38 9.78 -24.75
N LEU A 182 -22.68 9.72 -23.46
CA LEU A 182 -21.79 10.18 -22.40
C LEU A 182 -20.90 9.02 -21.97
N THR A 183 -19.62 9.28 -21.80
CA THR A 183 -18.63 8.29 -21.38
C THR A 183 -17.94 8.75 -20.12
N ARG A 184 -17.84 7.87 -19.13
CA ARG A 184 -17.01 8.03 -17.94
C ARG A 184 -16.12 6.83 -17.72
N TYR A 185 -15.02 7.07 -17.05
CA TYR A 185 -14.09 6.02 -16.64
C TYR A 185 -14.10 5.90 -15.13
N VAL A 186 -14.21 4.67 -14.64
CA VAL A 186 -14.15 4.34 -13.22
C VAL A 186 -13.18 3.20 -13.00
N GLN A 187 -12.49 3.22 -11.89
CA GLN A 187 -11.64 2.09 -11.49
C GLN A 187 -12.48 1.00 -10.84
N ALA A 188 -12.23 -0.23 -11.19
CA ALA A 188 -12.83 -1.41 -10.55
C ALA A 188 -11.76 -2.40 -10.14
N ILE A 189 -12.07 -3.16 -9.11
CA ILE A 189 -11.21 -4.21 -8.56
C ILE A 189 -11.94 -5.55 -8.61
N SER A 190 -11.19 -6.64 -8.79
CA SER A 190 -11.74 -7.99 -8.76
C SER A 190 -12.05 -8.39 -7.32
N ALA A 191 -13.23 -8.04 -6.85
CA ALA A 191 -13.67 -8.28 -5.49
C ALA A 191 -15.18 -8.42 -5.41
N GLN A 192 -15.64 -9.07 -4.35
CA GLN A 192 -17.03 -9.12 -3.93
C GLN A 192 -17.15 -8.62 -2.50
N THR A 193 -18.03 -7.65 -2.29
CA THR A 193 -18.33 -7.14 -0.95
C THR A 193 -19.26 -8.10 -0.22
N LYS A 194 -18.82 -8.55 0.96
CA LYS A 194 -19.59 -9.36 1.89
C LYS A 194 -19.83 -8.61 3.19
N THR A 195 -20.90 -8.99 3.89
CA THR A 195 -21.25 -8.43 5.20
C THR A 195 -21.44 -9.57 6.19
N LYS A 196 -20.80 -9.48 7.35
CA LYS A 196 -20.95 -10.44 8.45
C LYS A 196 -21.24 -9.71 9.74
N SER A 197 -22.19 -10.22 10.52
CA SER A 197 -22.58 -9.64 11.81
C SER A 197 -22.25 -10.60 12.94
N PHE A 198 -21.70 -10.05 14.03
CA PHE A 198 -21.35 -10.78 15.23
C PHE A 198 -22.09 -10.19 16.43
N THR A 199 -22.80 -11.03 17.18
CA THR A 199 -23.47 -10.62 18.42
C THR A 199 -22.53 -10.83 19.60
N ILE A 200 -22.16 -9.75 20.27
CA ILE A 200 -21.27 -9.76 21.43
C ILE A 200 -22.07 -9.43 22.66
N THR A 201 -22.28 -10.42 23.53
CA THR A 201 -23.06 -10.27 24.75
C THR A 201 -22.24 -9.82 25.95
N SER A 202 -21.01 -10.31 26.05
CA SER A 202 -20.09 -9.94 27.14
C SER A 202 -18.74 -9.52 26.59
N PRO A 203 -18.13 -8.49 27.15
CA PRO A 203 -16.83 -8.03 26.69
C PRO A 203 -15.74 -9.02 27.07
N THR A 204 -14.88 -9.34 26.14
CA THR A 204 -13.71 -10.20 26.33
C THR A 204 -12.45 -9.45 25.93
N LYS A 205 -11.42 -9.47 26.78
CA LYS A 205 -10.12 -8.87 26.44
C LYS A 205 -9.51 -9.58 25.24
N PHE A 206 -9.00 -8.79 24.30
CA PHE A 206 -8.42 -9.28 23.06
C PHE A 206 -9.39 -10.21 22.30
N LEU A 207 -10.65 -9.78 22.21
CA LEU A 207 -11.66 -10.52 21.47
C LEU A 207 -11.21 -10.75 20.03
N GLU A 208 -11.22 -12.00 19.59
CA GLU A 208 -10.97 -12.37 18.20
C GLU A 208 -12.28 -12.78 17.53
N LEU A 209 -12.56 -12.18 16.38
CA LEU A 209 -13.69 -12.51 15.53
C LEU A 209 -13.19 -13.07 14.20
N ASP A 210 -13.58 -14.28 13.89
CA ASP A 210 -13.19 -14.97 12.67
C ASP A 210 -14.20 -14.70 11.55
N LEU A 211 -13.73 -14.12 10.45
CA LEU A 211 -14.54 -13.90 9.25
C LEU A 211 -14.83 -15.20 8.49
N GLY A 212 -13.97 -16.24 8.67
CA GLY A 212 -14.11 -17.53 7.99
C GLY A 212 -13.80 -17.47 6.49
N GLU A 213 -13.10 -16.43 6.05
CA GLU A 213 -12.70 -16.21 4.66
C GLU A 213 -11.17 -16.18 4.57
N ASP A 214 -10.63 -16.86 3.59
CA ASP A 214 -9.19 -17.00 3.37
C ASP A 214 -8.57 -15.82 2.62
N ASN A 215 -9.38 -15.05 1.90
CA ASN A 215 -8.91 -14.02 0.99
C ASN A 215 -9.62 -12.69 1.17
N VAL A 216 -9.57 -12.16 2.38
CA VAL A 216 -10.05 -10.80 2.66
C VAL A 216 -9.01 -9.81 2.14
N ILE A 217 -9.40 -8.96 1.22
CA ILE A 217 -8.56 -7.93 0.61
C ILE A 217 -8.49 -6.70 1.52
N GLU A 218 -9.64 -6.24 1.98
CA GLU A 218 -9.77 -5.06 2.85
C GLU A 218 -11.04 -5.09 3.68
N ILE A 219 -11.02 -4.40 4.80
CA ILE A 219 -12.19 -4.14 5.64
C ILE A 219 -12.73 -2.75 5.28
N LEU A 220 -13.91 -2.69 4.66
CA LEU A 220 -14.51 -1.42 4.25
C LEU A 220 -15.09 -0.65 5.42
N ASN A 221 -15.78 -1.36 6.29
CA ASN A 221 -16.45 -0.76 7.44
C ASN A 221 -16.65 -1.79 8.55
N CYS A 222 -16.47 -1.34 9.78
CA CYS A 222 -16.84 -2.09 10.98
C CYS A 222 -17.64 -1.15 11.87
N THR A 223 -18.94 -1.40 12.05
CA THR A 223 -19.84 -0.56 12.82
C THR A 223 -20.54 -1.35 13.91
N ASP A 224 -20.75 -0.71 15.04
CA ASP A 224 -21.54 -1.27 16.12
C ASP A 224 -23.02 -0.92 16.01
N SER A 225 -23.87 -1.51 16.86
CA SER A 225 -25.32 -1.26 16.88
C SER A 225 -25.69 0.17 17.25
N SER A 226 -24.76 0.96 17.78
CA SER A 226 -24.93 2.40 18.05
C SER A 226 -24.62 3.27 16.85
N GLY A 227 -24.16 2.66 15.73
CA GLY A 227 -23.73 3.36 14.52
C GLY A 227 -22.31 3.91 14.61
N GLU A 228 -21.56 3.65 15.69
CA GLU A 228 -20.19 4.11 15.82
C GLU A 228 -19.23 3.19 15.05
N LYS A 229 -18.22 3.82 14.41
CA LYS A 229 -17.26 3.15 13.56
C LYS A 229 -16.05 2.68 14.36
N TRP A 230 -15.62 1.45 14.07
CA TRP A 230 -14.37 0.87 14.52
C TRP A 230 -13.34 0.94 13.39
N TYR A 231 -12.10 1.30 13.74
CA TYR A 231 -11.05 1.57 12.75
C TYR A 231 -9.99 0.49 12.76
N GLU A 232 -9.57 0.08 11.57
CA GLU A 232 -8.42 -0.80 11.41
C GLU A 232 -7.12 -0.04 11.70
N VAL A 233 -6.21 -0.70 12.42
CA VAL A 233 -4.89 -0.17 12.77
C VAL A 233 -3.82 -1.23 12.55
N ASP A 234 -2.58 -0.80 12.38
CA ASP A 234 -1.46 -1.73 12.21
C ASP A 234 -1.15 -2.49 13.50
N TYR A 235 -1.27 -1.82 14.65
CA TYR A 235 -1.08 -2.39 15.99
C TYR A 235 -1.99 -1.68 17.01
N LEU A 236 -2.49 -2.43 17.99
CA LEU A 236 -3.49 -1.94 18.95
C LEU A 236 -3.02 -0.75 19.81
N SER A 237 -1.71 -0.59 20.02
CA SER A 237 -1.16 0.55 20.78
C SER A 237 -1.04 1.84 19.94
N GLN A 238 -1.43 1.84 18.66
CA GLN A 238 -1.41 3.03 17.83
C GLN A 238 -2.42 4.06 18.33
N GLU A 239 -1.95 5.27 18.63
CA GLU A 239 -2.78 6.35 19.19
C GLU A 239 -3.49 7.15 18.09
N ARG A 240 -2.80 7.40 17.00
CA ARG A 240 -3.29 8.22 15.88
C ARG A 240 -3.64 7.34 14.70
N ILE A 241 -4.84 7.50 14.20
CA ILE A 241 -5.36 6.74 13.07
C ILE A 241 -5.55 7.69 11.90
N LEU A 242 -5.09 7.31 10.72
CA LEU A 242 -5.39 8.03 9.50
C LEU A 242 -6.85 7.80 9.13
N LYS A 243 -7.59 8.88 9.01
CA LYS A 243 -8.95 8.88 8.49
C LYS A 243 -8.95 9.45 7.09
N GLU A 244 -9.50 8.70 6.17
CA GLU A 244 -9.76 9.15 4.83
C GLU A 244 -11.13 9.82 4.78
N THR A 245 -11.20 11.01 4.21
CA THR A 245 -12.44 11.72 3.98
C THR A 245 -12.56 12.02 2.49
N TYR A 246 -13.71 11.67 1.89
CA TYR A 246 -13.95 12.00 0.49
C TYR A 246 -14.01 13.52 0.32
N TYR A 247 -13.24 14.01 -0.62
CA TYR A 247 -13.13 15.44 -0.88
C TYR A 247 -14.11 15.85 -1.98
N THR A 248 -15.10 16.65 -1.63
CA THR A 248 -16.13 17.12 -2.57
C THR A 248 -15.94 18.58 -2.98
N ASP A 249 -15.14 19.33 -2.22
CA ASP A 249 -15.06 20.78 -2.36
C ASP A 249 -13.87 21.22 -3.21
N ASP A 250 -14.01 22.41 -3.69
CA ASP A 250 -13.12 23.37 -4.35
C ASP A 250 -12.17 22.86 -5.44
N VAL A 251 -12.49 23.29 -6.65
CA VAL A 251 -11.67 23.10 -7.86
C VAL A 251 -10.31 23.79 -7.73
N GLY A 252 -10.22 24.87 -6.96
CA GLY A 252 -8.99 25.65 -6.76
C GLY A 252 -7.88 24.84 -6.08
N ASP A 253 -8.21 24.09 -5.03
CA ASP A 253 -7.25 23.29 -4.27
C ASP A 253 -6.73 22.07 -5.04
N ARG A 254 -7.41 21.67 -6.10
CA ARG A 254 -7.04 20.53 -6.94
C ARG A 254 -6.30 20.94 -8.21
N SER A 255 -6.31 22.23 -8.57
CA SER A 255 -5.59 22.70 -9.74
C SER A 255 -4.09 22.73 -9.48
N GLY A 256 -3.33 22.27 -10.42
CA GLY A 256 -1.91 22.58 -10.47
C GLY A 256 -1.76 24.10 -10.51
N SER A 257 -0.92 24.63 -9.62
CA SER A 257 -0.79 26.06 -9.30
C SER A 257 -0.92 27.01 -10.49
N ALA A 258 -1.62 28.10 -10.24
CA ALA A 258 -1.63 29.30 -11.06
C ALA A 258 -0.27 30.04 -11.15
N TYR A 259 0.77 29.56 -10.47
CA TYR A 259 2.12 30.11 -10.52
C TYR A 259 2.90 29.52 -11.69
N ASP A 260 2.49 29.86 -12.89
CA ASP A 260 3.39 29.77 -14.03
C ASP A 260 4.25 31.04 -14.07
N GLN A 261 5.56 30.83 -13.95
CA GLN A 261 6.54 31.88 -13.84
C GLN A 261 6.59 32.69 -15.15
N GLY A 262 5.65 33.57 -15.33
CA GLY A 262 5.75 34.67 -16.30
C GLY A 262 5.24 34.43 -17.73
N GLU A 263 4.70 33.26 -18.06
CA GLU A 263 4.12 33.01 -19.39
C GLU A 263 2.62 33.29 -19.50
N GLY A 264 1.95 33.58 -18.40
CA GLY A 264 0.50 33.81 -18.41
C GLY A 264 -0.33 32.59 -18.80
N ILE A 265 0.29 31.40 -18.88
CA ILE A 265 -0.38 30.12 -19.12
C ILE A 265 -0.70 29.54 -17.78
N VAL A 266 -1.91 29.76 -17.32
CA VAL A 266 -2.46 29.09 -16.15
C VAL A 266 -2.68 27.63 -16.54
N ASP A 267 -1.90 26.71 -15.97
CA ASP A 267 -2.16 25.28 -16.12
C ASP A 267 -3.36 24.90 -15.24
N ASN A 268 -4.55 25.04 -15.79
CA ASN A 268 -5.82 24.68 -15.15
C ASN A 268 -6.08 23.16 -15.17
N SER A 269 -5.07 22.35 -15.42
CA SER A 269 -5.24 20.91 -15.41
C SER A 269 -5.52 20.42 -13.99
N LEU A 270 -6.72 19.90 -13.79
CA LEU A 270 -7.13 19.32 -12.51
C LEU A 270 -6.40 18.01 -12.26
N ILE A 271 -5.93 17.85 -11.03
CA ILE A 271 -5.42 16.57 -10.53
C ILE A 271 -6.54 15.88 -9.78
N SER A 272 -6.81 14.61 -10.13
CA SER A 272 -7.82 13.82 -9.43
C SER A 272 -7.32 13.46 -8.04
N ILE A 273 -7.92 14.09 -7.02
CA ILE A 273 -7.62 13.82 -5.61
C ILE A 273 -8.93 13.54 -4.90
N PRO A 274 -9.37 12.27 -4.87
CA PRO A 274 -10.67 11.95 -4.31
C PRO A 274 -10.72 11.99 -2.78
N PHE A 275 -9.57 11.90 -2.09
CA PHE A 275 -9.55 11.80 -0.63
C PHE A 275 -8.55 12.74 0.03
N THR A 276 -8.93 13.25 1.21
CA THR A 276 -8.03 13.92 2.15
C THR A 276 -7.68 12.99 3.31
N LEU A 277 -6.51 13.20 3.89
CA LEU A 277 -6.01 12.48 5.05
C LEU A 277 -6.04 13.36 6.29
N ASP A 278 -6.71 12.90 7.34
CA ASP A 278 -6.74 13.52 8.65
C ASP A 278 -6.37 12.52 9.74
N TYR A 279 -5.91 13.02 10.90
CA TYR A 279 -5.69 12.19 12.07
C TYR A 279 -6.88 12.24 13.00
N ILE A 280 -7.30 11.07 13.44
CA ILE A 280 -8.27 10.93 14.52
C ILE A 280 -7.66 10.12 15.67
N ASN A 281 -8.07 10.46 16.90
CA ASN A 281 -7.80 9.67 18.08
C ASN A 281 -9.08 8.95 18.46
N THR A 282 -9.06 7.63 18.46
CA THR A 282 -10.19 6.81 18.92
C THR A 282 -9.70 5.59 19.65
N ASN A 283 -10.47 5.15 20.63
CA ASN A 283 -10.23 3.89 21.35
C ASN A 283 -10.90 2.71 20.64
N LYS A 284 -11.84 2.98 19.70
CA LYS A 284 -12.54 1.96 18.92
C LYS A 284 -11.69 1.55 17.73
N LYS A 285 -10.86 0.56 17.93
CA LYS A 285 -9.89 0.07 16.94
C LYS A 285 -9.72 -1.43 17.00
N PHE A 286 -9.30 -2.02 15.89
CA PHE A 286 -9.00 -3.44 15.77
C PHE A 286 -7.80 -3.66 14.83
N VAL A 287 -7.19 -4.82 14.94
CA VAL A 287 -6.12 -5.28 14.05
C VAL A 287 -6.62 -6.47 13.26
N THR A 288 -6.34 -6.51 11.98
CA THR A 288 -6.64 -7.64 11.12
C THR A 288 -5.43 -8.55 11.05
N ASN A 289 -5.60 -9.81 11.44
CA ASN A 289 -4.58 -10.85 11.39
C ASN A 289 -5.07 -12.01 10.52
N PHE A 290 -4.15 -12.56 9.74
CA PHE A 290 -4.41 -13.79 9.00
C PHE A 290 -3.94 -14.99 9.82
N ASP A 291 -4.87 -15.86 10.21
CA ASP A 291 -4.53 -17.09 10.89
C ASP A 291 -4.16 -18.17 9.86
N VAL A 292 -2.88 -18.53 9.86
CA VAL A 292 -2.32 -19.51 8.94
C VAL A 292 -2.81 -20.95 9.23
N ASP A 293 -3.26 -21.22 10.45
CA ASP A 293 -3.74 -22.55 10.86
C ASP A 293 -5.16 -22.82 10.37
N THR A 294 -6.03 -21.83 10.54
CA THR A 294 -7.43 -21.91 10.09
C THR A 294 -7.60 -21.41 8.66
N ASN A 295 -6.55 -20.84 8.06
CA ASN A 295 -6.56 -20.20 6.75
C ASN A 295 -7.69 -19.16 6.64
N SER A 296 -7.88 -18.37 7.70
CA SER A 296 -8.95 -17.39 7.79
C SER A 296 -8.46 -16.05 8.33
N THR A 297 -9.18 -14.99 7.99
CA THR A 297 -8.89 -13.65 8.49
C THR A 297 -9.65 -13.40 9.79
N LYS A 298 -8.93 -12.98 10.83
CA LYS A 298 -9.46 -12.66 12.15
C LYS A 298 -9.28 -11.19 12.47
N LEU A 299 -10.26 -10.61 13.14
CA LEU A 299 -10.19 -9.27 13.72
C LEU A 299 -9.94 -9.39 15.21
N MET A 300 -8.87 -8.76 15.70
CA MET A 300 -8.52 -8.71 17.11
C MET A 300 -8.77 -7.31 17.67
N PHE A 301 -9.54 -7.23 18.75
CA PHE A 301 -9.90 -5.99 19.43
C PHE A 301 -9.01 -5.75 20.65
N GLY A 302 -9.13 -4.56 21.26
CA GLY A 302 -8.32 -4.18 22.41
C GLY A 302 -8.66 -4.92 23.72
N ASN A 303 -7.91 -4.59 24.78
CA ASN A 303 -8.13 -5.11 26.12
C ASN A 303 -8.96 -4.18 27.01
N GLY A 304 -9.48 -3.10 26.44
CA GLY A 304 -10.08 -1.91 27.00
C GLY A 304 -10.79 -1.97 28.33
N LEU A 305 -10.79 -0.86 29.05
CA LEU A 305 -11.68 -0.63 30.18
C LEU A 305 -13.10 -0.38 29.64
N TYR A 306 -14.03 -1.24 30.04
CA TYR A 306 -15.43 -1.08 29.67
C TYR A 306 -15.96 0.22 30.28
N LYS A 307 -16.51 1.09 29.45
CA LYS A 307 -17.46 2.07 29.94
C LYS A 307 -18.71 1.30 30.39
N TYR A 308 -18.68 0.82 31.61
CA TYR A 308 -19.93 0.41 32.25
C TYR A 308 -20.77 1.68 32.35
N ASN A 309 -21.91 1.74 31.70
CA ASN A 309 -22.91 2.76 31.95
C ASN A 309 -23.33 2.64 33.39
N VAL A 310 -22.64 3.33 34.28
CA VAL A 310 -23.01 3.44 35.69
C VAL A 310 -24.20 4.41 35.76
N THR A 311 -25.36 3.95 35.37
CA THR A 311 -26.62 4.52 35.83
C THR A 311 -26.81 4.13 37.29
N GLY A 312 -26.07 4.73 38.18
CA GLY A 312 -26.19 4.49 39.62
C GLY A 312 -24.90 4.58 40.36
N SER A 313 -24.65 5.72 40.87
CA SER A 313 -24.02 5.99 42.18
C SER A 313 -22.97 5.02 42.73
N SER A 314 -21.91 4.74 42.03
CA SER A 314 -20.62 4.47 42.70
C SER A 314 -19.44 4.48 41.73
N ASN A 315 -18.56 5.43 41.94
CA ASN A 315 -17.27 5.61 41.25
C ASN A 315 -16.25 4.49 41.58
N SER A 316 -16.67 3.36 42.14
CA SER A 316 -15.80 2.36 42.71
C SER A 316 -15.14 1.42 41.69
N SER A 317 -15.72 1.25 40.49
CA SER A 317 -15.20 0.23 39.55
C SER A 317 -13.94 0.66 38.81
N ILE A 318 -13.73 1.95 38.56
CA ILE A 318 -12.50 2.45 37.91
C ILE A 318 -11.35 2.45 38.92
N PHE A 319 -11.64 2.79 40.16
CA PHE A 319 -10.65 2.79 41.24
C PHE A 319 -10.20 1.39 41.63
N THR A 320 -11.10 0.40 41.67
CA THR A 320 -10.74 -1.00 41.90
C THR A 320 -9.86 -1.55 40.78
N THR A 321 -10.03 -1.12 39.54
CA THR A 321 -9.21 -1.57 38.41
C THR A 321 -7.82 -0.94 38.45
N MET A 322 -7.69 0.32 38.89
CA MET A 322 -6.39 0.99 39.09
C MET A 322 -5.65 0.41 40.29
N GLU A 323 -6.36 0.08 41.37
CA GLU A 323 -5.82 -0.60 42.55
C GLU A 323 -5.33 -2.02 42.22
N GLN A 324 -6.07 -2.77 41.40
CA GLN A 324 -5.67 -4.08 40.88
C GLN A 324 -4.48 -4.00 39.91
N ALA A 325 -4.28 -2.85 39.24
CA ALA A 325 -3.11 -2.61 38.39
C ALA A 325 -1.85 -2.21 39.19
N GLY A 326 -1.91 -2.16 40.53
CA GLY A 326 -0.77 -1.86 41.38
C GLY A 326 -0.36 -0.38 41.40
N LEU A 327 -1.23 0.51 40.98
CA LEU A 327 -1.00 1.96 41.05
C LEU A 327 -1.45 2.48 42.44
N GLU A 328 -0.70 2.15 43.46
CA GLU A 328 -0.86 2.75 44.80
C GLU A 328 -0.12 4.09 44.85
N LEU A 329 -0.87 5.17 44.98
CA LEU A 329 -0.31 6.45 45.40
C LEU A 329 -0.12 6.43 46.93
N ASN A 330 1.12 6.61 47.34
CA ASN A 330 1.64 6.53 48.70
C ASN A 330 0.67 7.13 49.76
N GLY A 331 -0.07 6.29 50.47
CA GLY A 331 -0.85 6.64 51.66
C GLY A 331 -2.21 7.29 51.42
N GLN A 332 -2.73 7.35 50.20
CA GLN A 332 -4.08 7.87 49.94
C GLN A 332 -4.94 6.84 49.21
N SER A 333 -6.04 6.47 49.80
CA SER A 333 -7.09 5.67 49.13
C SER A 333 -7.75 6.52 48.04
N PHE A 334 -7.83 6.01 46.83
CA PHE A 334 -8.49 6.68 45.72
C PHE A 334 -9.98 6.99 45.95
N THR A 335 -10.59 6.42 46.97
CA THR A 335 -11.97 6.68 47.37
C THR A 335 -12.22 8.09 47.95
N SER A 336 -11.15 8.83 48.25
CA SER A 336 -11.25 10.18 48.85
C SER A 336 -10.88 11.32 47.89
N ILE A 337 -10.55 11.05 46.65
CA ILE A 337 -10.17 12.08 45.67
C ILE A 337 -11.42 12.51 44.89
N ASN A 338 -11.91 13.71 45.16
CA ASN A 338 -12.93 14.42 44.37
C ASN A 338 -12.34 15.00 43.06
N ALA A 339 -11.51 14.24 42.36
CA ALA A 339 -11.05 14.63 41.03
C ALA A 339 -12.13 14.32 39.99
N PRO A 340 -12.40 15.20 39.03
CA PRO A 340 -13.33 14.90 37.96
C PRO A 340 -12.75 13.72 37.17
N ILE A 341 -13.48 12.63 37.17
CA ILE A 341 -13.13 11.32 36.52
C ILE A 341 -12.91 11.46 35.02
N SER A 342 -13.33 12.57 34.42
CA SER A 342 -13.08 12.90 33.03
C SER A 342 -11.60 12.97 32.64
N ASP A 343 -10.71 13.27 33.58
CA ASP A 343 -9.28 13.45 33.28
C ASP A 343 -8.41 12.20 33.44
N PHE A 344 -8.89 11.19 34.19
CA PHE A 344 -8.03 10.06 34.57
C PHE A 344 -8.22 8.77 33.74
N GLY A 345 -9.20 8.64 32.89
CA GLY A 345 -9.53 7.29 32.45
C GLY A 345 -9.83 7.08 31.00
N THR A 346 -10.10 8.11 30.21
CA THR A 346 -10.62 7.91 28.87
C THR A 346 -9.57 8.03 27.75
N ASN A 347 -8.43 8.69 28.03
CA ASN A 347 -7.41 8.97 27.02
C ASN A 347 -6.17 8.07 27.06
N ASN A 348 -6.02 7.21 28.07
CA ASN A 348 -4.79 6.42 28.28
C ASN A 348 -4.98 4.91 28.11
N LEU A 349 -5.97 4.46 27.38
CA LEU A 349 -6.13 3.05 26.99
C LEU A 349 -5.19 2.74 25.84
N ASN A 350 -3.98 2.33 26.13
CA ASN A 350 -2.95 2.09 25.12
C ASN A 350 -3.33 1.04 24.06
N MET A 351 -4.27 0.14 24.34
CA MET A 351 -4.61 -0.97 23.42
C MET A 351 -6.04 -0.92 22.88
N GLY A 352 -6.77 0.17 23.12
CA GLY A 352 -8.14 0.32 22.63
C GLY A 352 -9.21 -0.42 23.43
N GLU A 353 -10.45 -0.17 23.07
CA GLU A 353 -11.66 -0.76 23.69
C GLU A 353 -11.91 -2.17 23.11
N THR A 354 -12.68 -2.97 23.84
CA THR A 354 -13.28 -4.20 23.33
C THR A 354 -14.79 -3.99 23.18
N PRO A 355 -15.40 -4.52 22.12
CA PRO A 355 -16.85 -4.40 21.95
C PRO A 355 -17.61 -5.13 23.08
N ALA A 356 -18.69 -4.51 23.53
CA ALA A 356 -19.51 -5.04 24.62
C ALA A 356 -21.00 -4.77 24.39
N ASN A 357 -21.86 -5.76 24.62
CA ASN A 357 -23.32 -5.66 24.47
C ASN A 357 -23.75 -4.99 23.15
N THR A 358 -23.17 -5.44 22.04
CA THR A 358 -23.40 -4.84 20.73
C THR A 358 -23.41 -5.91 19.63
N ILE A 359 -24.00 -5.54 18.50
CA ILE A 359 -23.86 -6.29 17.27
C ILE A 359 -22.86 -5.54 16.40
N LEU A 360 -21.73 -6.18 16.13
CA LEU A 360 -20.76 -5.64 15.16
C LEU A 360 -21.14 -6.09 13.77
N THR A 361 -21.29 -5.16 12.86
CA THR A 361 -21.49 -5.40 11.44
C THR A 361 -20.21 -5.04 10.68
N ILE A 362 -19.59 -6.04 10.08
CA ILE A 362 -18.34 -5.91 9.35
C ILE A 362 -18.63 -6.09 7.87
N LYS A 363 -18.30 -5.06 7.10
CA LYS A 363 -18.36 -5.05 5.64
C LYS A 363 -16.96 -5.14 5.08
N TYR A 364 -16.69 -6.15 4.27
CA TYR A 364 -15.34 -6.46 3.78
C TYR A 364 -15.39 -6.98 2.35
N ARG A 365 -14.26 -6.90 1.65
CA ARG A 365 -14.09 -7.39 0.28
C ARG A 365 -13.30 -8.68 0.26
N VAL A 366 -13.76 -9.64 -0.53
CA VAL A 366 -13.08 -10.90 -0.82
C VAL A 366 -12.88 -11.06 -2.32
N GLY A 367 -11.80 -11.69 -2.75
CA GLY A 367 -11.54 -11.95 -4.16
C GLY A 367 -10.05 -11.92 -4.52
N GLY A 368 -9.75 -11.62 -5.78
CA GLY A 368 -8.38 -11.55 -6.29
C GLY A 368 -7.80 -12.92 -6.66
N GLY A 369 -6.52 -12.90 -6.99
CA GLY A 369 -5.76 -14.04 -7.49
C GLY A 369 -5.43 -13.91 -8.98
N PRO A 370 -4.58 -14.78 -9.54
CA PRO A 370 -4.14 -14.69 -10.93
C PRO A 370 -5.28 -14.85 -11.95
N ASP A 371 -6.31 -15.63 -11.59
CA ASP A 371 -7.47 -15.88 -12.45
C ASP A 371 -8.37 -14.63 -12.59
N SER A 372 -8.12 -13.61 -11.76
CA SER A 372 -8.86 -12.35 -11.83
C SER A 372 -8.35 -11.36 -12.88
N ASN A 373 -7.30 -11.68 -13.63
CA ASN A 373 -6.77 -10.82 -14.68
C ASN A 373 -7.59 -10.96 -15.98
N ALA A 374 -8.74 -10.27 -16.03
CA ALA A 374 -9.66 -10.27 -17.17
C ALA A 374 -9.03 -9.64 -18.43
N GLN A 375 -9.38 -10.16 -19.59
CA GLN A 375 -8.91 -9.65 -20.88
C GLN A 375 -9.69 -8.39 -21.32
N VAL A 376 -9.17 -7.73 -22.35
CA VAL A 376 -9.84 -6.56 -22.96
C VAL A 376 -11.21 -6.97 -23.50
N GLY A 377 -12.26 -6.19 -23.18
CA GLY A 377 -13.63 -6.42 -23.64
C GLY A 377 -14.36 -7.56 -22.94
N GLU A 378 -13.80 -8.14 -21.89
CA GLU A 378 -14.39 -9.25 -21.15
C GLU A 378 -15.44 -8.80 -20.14
N LEU A 379 -15.27 -7.61 -19.55
CA LEU A 379 -16.12 -7.07 -18.49
C LEU A 379 -17.27 -6.26 -19.09
N THR A 380 -18.38 -6.91 -19.41
CA THR A 380 -19.52 -6.27 -20.11
C THR A 380 -20.86 -6.47 -19.43
N THR A 381 -20.98 -7.41 -18.51
CA THR A 381 -22.25 -7.77 -17.89
C THR A 381 -22.39 -7.08 -16.53
N ILE A 382 -23.48 -6.39 -16.31
CA ILE A 382 -23.82 -5.77 -15.02
C ILE A 382 -24.59 -6.77 -14.18
N ALA A 383 -23.99 -7.22 -13.07
CA ALA A 383 -24.52 -8.34 -12.28
C ALA A 383 -25.64 -7.92 -11.31
N ASP A 384 -25.70 -6.66 -10.89
CA ASP A 384 -26.68 -6.14 -9.91
C ASP A 384 -28.02 -5.71 -10.54
N GLY A 385 -28.19 -5.87 -11.84
CA GLY A 385 -29.41 -5.52 -12.57
C GLY A 385 -29.60 -4.01 -12.83
N THR A 386 -28.57 -3.21 -12.64
CA THR A 386 -28.58 -1.77 -12.97
C THR A 386 -28.78 -1.60 -14.48
N THR A 387 -29.71 -0.73 -14.86
CA THR A 387 -30.07 -0.45 -16.26
C THR A 387 -29.73 0.99 -16.65
N GLY A 388 -29.65 1.25 -17.95
CA GLY A 388 -29.41 2.59 -18.49
C GLY A 388 -27.94 2.93 -18.72
N ILE A 389 -27.03 2.04 -18.37
CA ILE A 389 -25.60 2.15 -18.66
C ILE A 389 -25.08 0.89 -19.34
N THR A 390 -24.01 1.05 -20.08
CA THR A 390 -23.22 -0.06 -20.61
C THR A 390 -21.78 0.06 -20.13
N VAL A 391 -21.15 -1.06 -19.85
CA VAL A 391 -19.81 -1.12 -19.28
C VAL A 391 -18.93 -1.96 -20.18
N THR A 392 -17.68 -1.55 -20.36
CA THR A 392 -16.64 -2.35 -21.02
C THR A 392 -15.27 -1.96 -20.46
N ASN A 393 -14.29 -2.83 -20.61
CA ASN A 393 -12.90 -2.52 -20.30
C ASN A 393 -12.10 -2.40 -21.61
N ASP A 394 -11.52 -1.22 -21.83
CA ASP A 394 -10.67 -0.95 -23.00
C ASP A 394 -9.24 -1.49 -22.79
N GLU A 395 -8.85 -1.78 -21.54
CA GLU A 395 -7.55 -2.35 -21.14
C GLU A 395 -7.76 -3.64 -20.35
N ALA A 396 -6.78 -4.53 -20.36
CA ALA A 396 -6.83 -5.75 -19.56
C ALA A 396 -6.71 -5.43 -18.06
N ALA A 397 -7.40 -6.20 -17.23
CA ALA A 397 -7.21 -6.15 -15.79
C ALA A 397 -5.83 -6.71 -15.42
N THR A 398 -5.14 -6.05 -14.52
CA THR A 398 -3.78 -6.39 -14.11
C THR A 398 -3.60 -6.32 -12.59
N GLY A 399 -2.60 -7.02 -12.07
CA GLY A 399 -2.24 -6.98 -10.66
C GLY A 399 -2.75 -8.15 -9.81
N GLY A 400 -3.60 -9.02 -10.38
CA GLY A 400 -4.06 -10.23 -9.69
C GLY A 400 -2.93 -11.24 -9.54
N THR A 401 -2.58 -11.62 -8.30
CA THR A 401 -1.53 -12.60 -7.99
C THR A 401 -1.91 -13.46 -6.77
N ASP A 402 -1.27 -14.62 -6.64
CA ASP A 402 -1.45 -15.52 -5.48
C ASP A 402 -0.74 -15.07 -4.20
N GLY A 403 -0.35 -13.82 -4.13
CA GLY A 403 0.44 -13.30 -3.04
C GLY A 403 1.94 -13.58 -3.24
N GLN A 404 2.71 -13.33 -2.19
CA GLN A 404 4.17 -13.42 -2.25
C GLN A 404 4.67 -14.87 -2.19
N THR A 405 5.76 -15.13 -2.89
CA THR A 405 6.52 -16.36 -2.78
C THR A 405 7.32 -16.41 -1.47
N VAL A 406 7.80 -17.59 -1.08
CA VAL A 406 8.62 -17.78 0.12
C VAL A 406 9.86 -16.88 0.11
N GLU A 407 10.52 -16.75 -1.05
CA GLU A 407 11.72 -15.91 -1.18
C GLU A 407 11.42 -14.42 -1.09
N GLU A 408 10.31 -13.97 -1.67
CA GLU A 408 9.86 -12.58 -1.57
C GLU A 408 9.50 -12.23 -0.13
N ILE A 409 8.77 -13.11 0.59
CA ILE A 409 8.45 -12.91 2.00
C ILE A 409 9.72 -12.79 2.82
N ARG A 410 10.69 -13.70 2.60
CA ARG A 410 11.98 -13.70 3.30
C ARG A 410 12.77 -12.41 3.07
N HIS A 411 12.82 -11.94 1.83
CA HIS A 411 13.52 -10.70 1.48
C HIS A 411 12.80 -9.47 2.08
N ASN A 412 11.49 -9.39 1.90
CA ASN A 412 10.69 -8.26 2.36
C ASN A 412 10.64 -8.16 3.88
N ALA A 413 10.52 -9.28 4.59
CA ALA A 413 10.54 -9.30 6.06
C ALA A 413 11.87 -8.79 6.63
N LYS A 414 13.01 -9.16 6.03
CA LYS A 414 14.32 -8.64 6.42
C LYS A 414 14.44 -7.14 6.16
N SER A 415 14.01 -6.69 5.00
CA SER A 415 14.03 -5.27 4.62
C SER A 415 13.12 -4.44 5.51
N PHE A 416 11.92 -4.93 5.82
CA PHE A 416 10.98 -4.29 6.73
C PHE A 416 11.55 -4.13 8.13
N PHE A 417 12.13 -5.20 8.68
CA PHE A 417 12.77 -5.16 10.00
C PHE A 417 13.96 -4.19 10.03
N ALA A 418 14.79 -4.17 8.98
CA ALA A 418 15.93 -3.26 8.89
C ALA A 418 15.51 -1.78 8.83
N SER A 419 14.42 -1.46 8.11
CA SER A 419 13.91 -0.10 7.98
C SER A 419 13.17 0.38 9.24
N GLN A 420 12.73 -0.53 10.10
CA GLN A 420 11.91 -0.25 11.30
C GLN A 420 10.69 0.66 11.03
N ASN A 421 10.20 0.63 9.80
CA ASN A 421 9.05 1.41 9.33
C ASN A 421 9.15 2.93 9.62
N ARG A 422 10.35 3.51 9.58
CA ARG A 422 10.62 4.94 9.82
C ARG A 422 11.51 5.52 8.73
N CYS A 423 11.41 6.81 8.51
CA CYS A 423 12.26 7.56 7.61
C CYS A 423 13.48 8.09 8.38
N VAL A 424 14.68 7.69 7.99
CA VAL A 424 15.95 8.14 8.58
C VAL A 424 16.79 8.88 7.55
N THR A 425 16.84 8.36 6.32
CA THR A 425 17.60 8.95 5.23
C THR A 425 16.72 9.76 4.30
N ARG A 426 17.32 10.67 3.52
CA ARG A 426 16.60 11.42 2.46
C ARG A 426 15.91 10.47 1.47
N GLN A 427 16.56 9.35 1.18
CA GLN A 427 16.01 8.33 0.27
C GLN A 427 14.76 7.65 0.85
N ASP A 428 14.70 7.42 2.16
CA ASP A 428 13.51 6.85 2.81
C ASP A 428 12.31 7.79 2.65
N TYR A 429 12.51 9.10 2.88
CA TYR A 429 11.47 10.10 2.67
C TYR A 429 11.02 10.15 1.21
N GLN A 430 11.96 10.18 0.25
CA GLN A 430 11.65 10.16 -1.18
C GLN A 430 10.87 8.91 -1.58
N ALA A 431 11.30 7.73 -1.13
CA ALA A 431 10.62 6.46 -1.42
C ALA A 431 9.19 6.45 -0.86
N ARG A 432 9.00 6.97 0.36
CA ARG A 432 7.66 7.05 0.98
C ARG A 432 6.75 8.01 0.23
N ILE A 433 7.23 9.17 -0.16
CA ILE A 433 6.45 10.16 -0.92
C ILE A 433 6.06 9.60 -2.29
N LEU A 434 6.97 8.94 -3.00
CA LEU A 434 6.68 8.34 -4.30
C LEU A 434 5.73 7.14 -4.21
N ASN A 435 5.70 6.46 -3.07
CA ASN A 435 4.78 5.35 -2.78
C ASN A 435 3.47 5.81 -2.13
N LEU A 436 3.18 7.10 -2.10
CA LEU A 436 1.88 7.59 -1.62
C LEU A 436 0.75 6.96 -2.46
N PRO A 437 -0.28 6.38 -1.82
CA PRO A 437 -1.41 5.84 -2.57
C PRO A 437 -2.05 6.88 -3.49
N ALA A 438 -2.32 6.51 -4.73
CA ALA A 438 -2.78 7.42 -5.78
C ALA A 438 -4.08 8.18 -5.44
N LYS A 439 -4.90 7.63 -4.53
CA LYS A 439 -6.11 8.29 -4.01
C LYS A 439 -5.84 9.59 -3.23
N PHE A 440 -4.61 9.78 -2.71
CA PHE A 440 -4.20 10.98 -1.98
C PHE A 440 -3.40 11.96 -2.82
N GLY A 441 -3.14 11.61 -4.05
CA GLY A 441 -2.40 12.40 -5.01
C GLY A 441 -1.35 11.60 -5.77
N ASN A 442 -1.02 12.07 -6.95
CA ASN A 442 -0.04 11.45 -7.82
C ASN A 442 1.24 12.29 -7.82
N ILE A 443 2.34 11.70 -7.36
CA ILE A 443 3.65 12.35 -7.32
C ILE A 443 4.52 11.80 -8.42
N ALA A 444 4.95 12.67 -9.33
CA ALA A 444 5.82 12.34 -10.45
C ALA A 444 7.29 12.33 -10.03
N LYS A 445 7.70 13.36 -9.31
CA LYS A 445 9.07 13.60 -8.87
C LYS A 445 9.08 14.13 -7.45
N CYS A 446 10.07 13.72 -6.69
CA CYS A 446 10.27 14.18 -5.33
C CYS A 446 11.75 14.40 -5.06
N TYR A 447 12.07 15.45 -4.33
CA TYR A 447 13.40 15.74 -3.83
C TYR A 447 13.31 16.19 -2.38
N VAL A 448 14.17 15.64 -1.53
CA VAL A 448 14.22 15.98 -0.11
C VAL A 448 15.63 16.45 0.24
N GLU A 449 15.73 17.60 0.86
CA GLU A 449 16.98 18.19 1.31
C GLU A 449 16.88 18.65 2.75
N ARG A 450 17.98 18.55 3.47
CA ARG A 450 18.10 19.15 4.80
C ARG A 450 18.64 20.57 4.61
N VAL A 451 17.88 21.55 5.07
CA VAL A 451 18.22 22.97 4.84
C VAL A 451 18.95 23.59 6.03
N ASP A 452 18.63 23.16 7.26
CA ASP A 452 19.17 23.76 8.47
C ASP A 452 19.68 22.73 9.48
N ASP A 453 20.55 23.19 10.40
CA ASP A 453 21.03 22.41 11.54
C ASP A 453 19.93 22.05 12.54
N ASP A 454 18.77 22.72 12.47
CA ASP A 454 17.62 22.52 13.35
C ASP A 454 16.72 21.33 12.96
N GLY A 455 17.11 20.52 11.97
CA GLY A 455 16.35 19.33 11.56
C GLY A 455 15.26 19.59 10.51
N GLY A 456 15.24 20.76 9.88
CA GLY A 456 14.34 21.10 8.80
C GLY A 456 14.62 20.27 7.53
N LEU A 457 13.59 19.57 7.04
CA LEU A 457 13.62 18.84 5.79
C LEU A 457 12.75 19.55 4.76
N PHE A 458 13.40 20.12 3.76
CA PHE A 458 12.71 20.77 2.65
C PHE A 458 12.30 19.72 1.61
N VAL A 459 11.01 19.65 1.32
CA VAL A 459 10.42 18.67 0.39
C VAL A 459 9.89 19.40 -0.85
N SER A 460 10.48 19.09 -2.00
CA SER A 460 10.03 19.58 -3.30
C SER A 460 9.37 18.45 -4.09
N THR A 461 8.17 18.66 -4.58
CA THR A 461 7.40 17.67 -5.33
C THR A 461 6.84 18.23 -6.62
N LEU A 462 6.66 17.37 -7.61
CA LEU A 462 5.92 17.65 -8.84
C LEU A 462 4.96 16.49 -9.10
N SER A 463 3.78 16.80 -9.60
CA SER A 463 2.74 15.84 -9.91
C SER A 463 2.59 15.65 -11.43
N TYR A 464 1.87 14.60 -11.85
CA TYR A 464 1.43 14.45 -13.25
C TYR A 464 0.01 14.98 -13.42
N ASN A 465 -0.21 15.73 -14.51
CA ASN A 465 -1.56 16.03 -14.96
C ASN A 465 -2.16 14.85 -15.75
N GLN A 466 -3.41 14.99 -16.19
CA GLN A 466 -4.11 13.96 -17.00
C GLN A 466 -3.36 13.63 -18.30
N ASN A 467 -2.60 14.58 -18.85
CA ASN A 467 -1.79 14.42 -20.06
C ASN A 467 -0.37 13.86 -19.79
N LYS A 468 -0.10 13.40 -18.56
CA LYS A 468 1.23 12.93 -18.11
C LYS A 468 2.35 13.98 -18.20
N GLN A 469 1.99 15.26 -18.17
CA GLN A 469 2.94 16.36 -18.07
C GLN A 469 3.22 16.70 -16.61
N LEU A 470 4.41 17.20 -16.33
CA LEU A 470 4.76 17.68 -14.99
C LEU A 470 4.04 18.99 -14.69
N VAL A 471 3.39 19.02 -13.55
CA VAL A 471 2.74 20.21 -12.99
C VAL A 471 3.14 20.38 -11.53
N GLN A 472 2.95 21.57 -11.00
CA GLN A 472 3.15 21.80 -9.58
C GLN A 472 2.18 20.94 -8.78
N THR A 473 2.65 20.42 -7.67
CA THR A 473 1.81 19.63 -6.78
C THR A 473 0.78 20.51 -6.09
N PRO A 474 -0.52 20.22 -6.20
CA PRO A 474 -1.57 20.98 -5.52
C PRO A 474 -1.38 21.02 -4.01
N GLU A 475 -1.85 22.07 -3.36
CA GLU A 475 -1.75 22.25 -1.92
C GLU A 475 -2.38 21.10 -1.14
N LEU A 476 -3.52 20.59 -1.62
CA LEU A 476 -4.19 19.45 -1.01
C LEU A 476 -3.30 18.20 -0.98
N VAL A 477 -2.57 17.92 -2.06
CA VAL A 477 -1.62 16.79 -2.10
C VAL A 477 -0.47 17.03 -1.12
N LEU A 478 0.03 18.26 -1.01
CA LEU A 478 1.08 18.60 -0.05
C LEU A 478 0.61 18.39 1.39
N LYS A 479 -0.62 18.77 1.71
CA LYS A 479 -1.25 18.49 3.02
C LYS A 479 -1.35 16.98 3.27
N ASN A 480 -1.80 16.20 2.27
CA ASN A 480 -1.87 14.74 2.37
C ASN A 480 -0.48 14.12 2.59
N ILE A 481 0.54 14.56 1.86
CA ILE A 481 1.93 14.11 2.05
C ILE A 481 2.41 14.42 3.47
N LYS A 482 2.19 15.64 3.95
CA LYS A 482 2.58 16.05 5.30
C LYS A 482 1.93 15.18 6.36
N THR A 483 0.62 14.94 6.23
CA THR A 483 -0.13 14.07 7.14
C THR A 483 0.39 12.63 7.08
N TYR A 484 0.59 12.09 5.89
CA TYR A 484 1.09 10.74 5.69
C TYR A 484 2.49 10.54 6.28
N LEU A 485 3.42 11.46 6.02
CA LEU A 485 4.80 11.36 6.51
C LEU A 485 4.92 11.52 8.03
N ASN A 486 3.98 12.20 8.68
CA ASN A 486 4.00 12.36 10.14
C ASN A 486 4.00 11.04 10.92
N GLN A 487 3.53 9.94 10.32
CA GLN A 487 3.61 8.60 10.94
C GLN A 487 5.03 8.01 10.92
N TYR A 488 5.83 8.40 9.93
CA TYR A 488 7.11 7.76 9.65
C TYR A 488 8.31 8.63 9.95
N ARG A 489 8.11 9.95 10.11
CA ARG A 489 9.20 10.89 10.40
C ARG A 489 9.79 10.67 11.78
N MET A 490 11.06 11.01 11.94
CA MET A 490 11.68 11.10 13.26
C MET A 490 11.14 12.30 14.04
N ILE A 491 11.17 12.22 15.37
CA ILE A 491 10.64 13.28 16.25
C ILE A 491 11.34 14.62 15.98
N ASN A 492 12.63 14.60 15.71
CA ASN A 492 13.45 15.79 15.49
C ASN A 492 13.34 16.35 14.07
N ASP A 493 12.75 15.62 13.12
CA ASP A 493 12.64 16.07 11.75
C ASP A 493 11.40 16.96 11.60
N HIS A 494 11.57 18.15 11.05
CA HIS A 494 10.51 19.05 10.68
C HIS A 494 10.36 19.05 9.16
N LEU A 495 9.14 18.79 8.66
CA LEU A 495 8.85 18.76 7.23
C LEU A 495 8.41 20.15 6.79
N ASP A 496 9.21 20.75 5.93
CA ASP A 496 8.95 22.04 5.32
C ASP A 496 8.73 21.86 3.80
N PHE A 497 7.61 22.42 3.31
CA PHE A 497 7.26 22.42 1.89
C PHE A 497 7.48 23.79 1.23
N GLY A 498 8.19 24.69 1.92
CA GLY A 498 8.34 26.08 1.51
C GLY A 498 7.04 26.87 1.72
N PHE A 499 7.10 27.88 2.58
CA PHE A 499 5.96 28.74 2.85
C PHE A 499 6.13 30.06 2.12
N THR A 500 5.09 30.47 1.40
CA THR A 500 4.92 31.85 1.01
C THR A 500 3.71 32.40 1.77
N LEU A 501 3.86 33.57 2.37
CA LEU A 501 2.71 34.30 2.88
C LEU A 501 1.97 34.89 1.69
N ASP A 502 0.70 34.57 1.55
CA ASP A 502 -0.14 35.27 0.60
C ASP A 502 -0.42 36.71 1.08
N VAL A 503 -1.07 37.52 0.26
CA VAL A 503 -1.45 38.90 0.61
C VAL A 503 -2.40 39.01 1.82
N SER A 504 -3.03 37.91 2.21
CA SER A 504 -3.91 37.80 3.39
C SER A 504 -3.15 37.38 4.66
N GLY A 505 -1.86 37.09 4.56
CA GLY A 505 -1.04 36.65 5.68
C GLY A 505 -1.27 35.17 6.08
N VAL A 506 -1.80 34.38 5.18
CA VAL A 506 -2.01 32.94 5.35
C VAL A 506 -0.80 32.19 4.77
N ASP A 507 -0.30 31.20 5.52
CA ASP A 507 0.77 30.33 5.06
C ASP A 507 0.27 29.41 3.93
N VAL A 508 0.89 29.50 2.75
CA VAL A 508 0.60 28.66 1.60
C VAL A 508 1.73 27.64 1.41
N LEU A 509 1.40 26.38 1.30
CA LEU A 509 2.37 25.34 1.01
C LEU A 509 2.82 25.43 -0.45
N PHE A 510 4.13 25.41 -0.66
CA PHE A 510 4.73 25.56 -1.98
C PHE A 510 5.35 24.24 -2.47
N SER A 511 5.10 23.90 -3.74
CA SER A 511 5.72 22.73 -4.37
C SER A 511 6.94 23.13 -5.21
N GLY A 512 7.64 22.14 -5.77
CA GLY A 512 8.65 22.38 -6.79
C GLY A 512 8.06 22.99 -8.07
N TYR A 513 8.90 23.52 -8.91
CA TYR A 513 8.51 24.06 -10.23
C TYR A 513 9.33 23.45 -11.36
N LYS A 514 8.74 23.45 -12.55
CA LYS A 514 9.38 22.98 -13.77
C LYS A 514 10.07 24.14 -14.48
N VAL A 515 11.21 23.87 -15.10
CA VAL A 515 11.90 24.82 -15.98
C VAL A 515 11.81 24.28 -17.40
N ASN A 516 11.27 25.07 -18.32
CA ASN A 516 11.19 24.72 -19.72
C ASN A 516 12.45 25.21 -20.45
N PHE A 517 13.11 24.30 -21.16
CA PHE A 517 14.30 24.63 -21.94
C PHE A 517 14.00 24.64 -23.41
N GLY A 518 14.53 25.69 -24.11
CA GLY A 518 14.65 25.72 -25.53
C GLY A 518 16.08 25.35 -25.93
N VAL A 519 16.22 24.60 -27.02
CA VAL A 519 17.52 24.23 -27.59
C VAL A 519 17.64 24.81 -28.98
N GLU A 520 18.62 25.66 -29.18
CA GLU A 520 19.00 26.17 -30.50
C GLU A 520 20.23 25.39 -30.99
N PHE A 521 20.12 24.75 -32.13
CA PHE A 521 21.23 23.97 -32.67
C PHE A 521 21.47 24.23 -34.17
N GLU A 522 22.74 24.14 -34.55
CA GLU A 522 23.18 24.17 -35.94
C GLU A 522 24.22 23.06 -36.12
N VAL A 523 23.92 22.12 -37.02
CA VAL A 523 24.77 20.91 -37.27
C VAL A 523 25.18 20.87 -38.75
N ASN A 524 26.38 20.40 -39.02
CA ASN A 524 26.86 20.10 -40.36
C ASN A 524 26.54 18.65 -40.69
N SER A 525 25.73 18.44 -41.74
CA SER A 525 25.40 17.10 -42.24
C SER A 525 26.37 16.63 -43.32
N ASP A 526 26.53 15.29 -43.44
CA ASP A 526 27.24 14.69 -44.56
C ASP A 526 26.44 14.93 -45.86
N ARG A 527 27.18 15.25 -46.95
CA ARG A 527 26.59 15.47 -48.28
C ARG A 527 25.87 14.26 -48.84
N ARG A 528 26.10 13.09 -48.29
CA ARG A 528 25.51 11.81 -48.72
C ARG A 528 24.16 11.53 -48.10
N VAL A 529 23.77 12.26 -47.05
CA VAL A 529 22.56 12.06 -46.27
C VAL A 529 21.61 13.24 -46.45
N ASN A 530 20.32 13.00 -46.45
CA ASN A 530 19.32 14.04 -46.53
C ASN A 530 19.36 14.93 -45.26
N PRO A 531 19.58 16.24 -45.39
CA PRO A 531 19.64 17.14 -44.24
C PRO A 531 18.38 17.17 -43.38
N SER A 532 17.21 16.91 -43.97
CA SER A 532 15.93 16.86 -43.25
C SER A 532 15.85 15.66 -42.30
N ASP A 533 16.39 14.52 -42.72
CA ASP A 533 16.38 13.30 -41.88
C ASP A 533 17.34 13.47 -40.72
N VAL A 534 18.54 14.05 -40.97
CA VAL A 534 19.49 14.38 -39.90
C VAL A 534 18.90 15.33 -38.88
N LYS A 535 18.17 16.38 -39.37
CA LYS A 535 17.49 17.33 -38.48
C LYS A 535 16.47 16.63 -37.57
N ILE A 536 15.66 15.71 -38.12
CA ILE A 536 14.66 14.95 -37.34
C ILE A 536 15.36 14.05 -36.30
N GLN A 537 16.44 13.38 -36.68
CA GLN A 537 17.20 12.54 -35.75
C GLN A 537 17.79 13.36 -34.61
N VAL A 538 18.38 14.53 -34.89
CA VAL A 538 18.90 15.44 -33.86
C VAL A 538 17.77 15.92 -32.93
N ILE A 539 16.61 16.29 -33.45
CA ILE A 539 15.45 16.70 -32.63
C ILE A 539 15.01 15.55 -31.73
N ASN A 540 14.93 14.35 -32.27
CA ASN A 540 14.55 13.18 -31.47
C ASN A 540 15.58 12.87 -30.38
N THR A 541 16.87 12.98 -30.67
CA THR A 541 17.95 12.80 -29.67
C THR A 541 17.88 13.84 -28.56
N ILE A 542 17.60 15.10 -28.90
CA ILE A 542 17.38 16.18 -27.92
C ILE A 542 16.16 15.88 -27.06
N LYS A 543 15.04 15.49 -27.67
CA LYS A 543 13.83 15.09 -26.95
C LYS A 543 14.08 13.91 -26.01
N ASP A 544 14.84 12.91 -26.46
CA ASP A 544 15.20 11.72 -25.66
C ASP A 544 16.14 12.07 -24.52
N PHE A 545 17.02 13.04 -24.69
CA PHE A 545 17.89 13.52 -23.63
C PHE A 545 17.11 14.22 -22.51
N PHE A 546 16.14 15.06 -22.87
CA PHE A 546 15.30 15.80 -21.92
C PHE A 546 13.99 15.09 -21.55
N LYS A 547 13.90 13.77 -21.75
CA LYS A 547 12.72 13.01 -21.29
C LYS A 547 12.51 13.18 -19.79
N ILE A 548 11.25 13.35 -19.40
CA ILE A 548 10.83 13.53 -18.00
C ILE A 548 11.38 12.44 -17.09
N GLU A 549 11.42 11.18 -17.58
CA GLU A 549 11.93 10.05 -16.80
C GLU A 549 13.43 10.18 -16.46
N ARG A 550 14.21 10.82 -17.32
CA ARG A 550 15.67 10.99 -17.15
C ARG A 550 16.06 12.19 -16.33
N MET A 551 15.22 13.21 -16.26
CA MET A 551 15.51 14.46 -15.54
C MET A 551 15.06 14.35 -14.08
N GLN A 552 15.90 14.81 -13.15
CA GLN A 552 15.62 14.84 -11.72
C GLN A 552 15.75 16.27 -11.19
N PHE A 553 15.23 16.51 -9.97
CA PHE A 553 15.46 17.77 -9.27
C PHE A 553 16.96 18.03 -9.07
N ARG A 554 17.39 19.26 -9.26
CA ARG A 554 18.79 19.71 -9.09
C ARG A 554 19.82 18.89 -9.89
N GLN A 555 19.40 18.25 -10.95
CA GLN A 555 20.31 17.55 -11.84
C GLN A 555 21.07 18.56 -12.69
N SER A 556 22.40 18.49 -12.69
CA SER A 556 23.22 19.26 -13.60
C SER A 556 23.03 18.78 -15.04
N ILE A 557 22.83 19.71 -15.96
CA ILE A 557 22.75 19.41 -17.39
C ILE A 557 24.15 19.49 -17.97
N ASN A 558 24.70 18.35 -18.34
CA ASN A 558 26.00 18.28 -18.99
C ASN A 558 25.83 18.45 -20.51
N MET A 559 26.17 19.64 -21.01
CA MET A 559 26.07 19.94 -22.44
C MET A 559 27.02 19.08 -23.30
N ASN A 560 28.13 18.60 -22.73
CA ASN A 560 29.08 17.74 -23.46
C ASN A 560 28.44 16.37 -23.76
N ASP A 561 27.65 15.83 -22.85
CA ASP A 561 26.95 14.56 -23.08
C ASP A 561 25.91 14.71 -24.21
N LEU A 562 25.19 15.83 -24.23
CA LEU A 562 24.27 16.14 -25.32
C LEU A 562 25.00 16.29 -26.67
N GLN A 563 26.14 17.01 -26.68
CA GLN A 563 26.98 17.15 -27.86
C GLN A 563 27.49 15.77 -28.34
N TYR A 564 27.97 14.93 -27.41
CA TYR A 564 28.45 13.60 -27.73
C TYR A 564 27.35 12.73 -28.36
N ASN A 565 26.15 12.76 -27.81
CA ASN A 565 24.99 12.03 -28.33
C ASN A 565 24.59 12.50 -29.74
N ILE A 566 24.67 13.80 -30.00
CA ILE A 566 24.38 14.38 -31.35
C ILE A 566 25.47 14.00 -32.34
N LEU A 567 26.75 14.06 -31.94
CA LEU A 567 27.88 13.69 -32.82
C LEU A 567 27.91 12.21 -33.15
N GLY A 568 27.33 11.35 -32.30
CA GLY A 568 27.18 9.90 -32.53
C GLY A 568 26.11 9.53 -33.55
N LEU A 569 25.32 10.48 -34.05
CA LEU A 569 24.28 10.22 -35.04
C LEU A 569 24.89 10.04 -36.45
N GLU A 570 24.35 9.08 -37.18
CA GLU A 570 24.74 8.85 -38.58
C GLU A 570 24.39 10.06 -39.45
N GLY A 571 25.36 10.60 -40.17
CA GLY A 571 25.18 11.76 -41.02
C GLY A 571 25.48 13.10 -40.37
N VAL A 572 25.86 13.17 -39.12
CA VAL A 572 26.35 14.39 -38.45
C VAL A 572 27.88 14.42 -38.51
N ILE A 573 28.45 15.43 -39.13
CA ILE A 573 29.90 15.65 -39.24
C ILE A 573 30.41 16.50 -38.06
N GLY A 574 29.61 17.47 -37.64
CA GLY A 574 30.01 18.39 -36.56
C GLY A 574 28.88 19.29 -36.12
N ILE A 575 29.06 19.86 -34.95
CA ILE A 575 28.14 20.82 -34.36
C ILE A 575 28.74 22.21 -34.48
N LYS A 576 28.02 23.14 -35.11
CA LYS A 576 28.44 24.53 -35.25
C LYS A 576 27.94 25.39 -34.09
N LYS A 577 26.70 25.12 -33.62
CA LYS A 577 26.08 25.85 -32.53
C LYS A 577 25.17 24.90 -31.75
N LEU A 578 25.28 24.95 -30.43
CA LEU A 578 24.37 24.27 -29.52
C LEU A 578 24.21 25.13 -28.26
N ASN A 579 23.07 25.81 -28.14
CA ASN A 579 22.76 26.68 -27.02
C ASN A 579 21.49 26.20 -26.33
N LEU A 580 21.53 26.21 -25.01
CA LEU A 580 20.39 25.97 -24.13
C LEU A 580 19.93 27.32 -23.58
N PHE A 581 18.63 27.59 -23.62
CA PHE A 581 18.05 28.80 -23.03
C PHE A 581 16.73 28.43 -22.35
N GLN A 582 16.37 29.20 -21.32
CA GLN A 582 15.10 29.04 -20.64
C GLN A 582 14.00 29.67 -21.47
N VAL A 583 12.90 28.94 -21.71
CA VAL A 583 11.71 29.44 -22.42
C VAL A 583 10.78 30.05 -21.38
N GLY A 584 10.25 31.27 -21.68
CA GLY A 584 9.26 31.94 -20.82
C GLY A 584 9.80 33.07 -19.94
N HIS A 585 11.11 33.32 -19.93
CA HIS A 585 11.66 34.53 -19.32
C HIS A 585 12.28 35.45 -20.35
N ASP A 586 12.08 36.76 -20.17
CA ASP A 586 12.81 37.79 -20.93
C ASP A 586 14.31 37.48 -20.87
N ARG A 587 14.98 37.57 -22.01
CA ARG A 587 16.40 37.23 -22.23
C ARG A 587 17.40 37.91 -21.28
N ASN A 588 16.94 38.76 -20.37
CA ASN A 588 17.75 39.59 -19.48
C ASN A 588 17.71 39.21 -17.99
N MET A 589 17.01 38.16 -17.58
CA MET A 589 17.08 37.72 -16.16
C MET A 589 18.18 36.70 -15.97
N ALA A 590 19.17 37.11 -15.16
CA ALA A 590 20.25 36.25 -14.69
C ALA A 590 19.70 35.06 -13.88
N TYR A 591 20.28 33.90 -14.14
CA TYR A 591 20.05 32.71 -13.34
C TYR A 591 20.27 33.01 -11.85
N TYR A 592 19.28 32.82 -11.03
CA TYR A 592 19.53 32.62 -9.59
C TYR A 592 20.06 31.20 -9.41
N GLN A 593 21.29 31.12 -8.93
CA GLN A 593 21.95 29.89 -8.48
C GLN A 593 21.29 29.35 -7.24
#